data_e6fb6d214e537220b221e07d83e69ef2
#
_entry.id   e6fb6d214e537220b221e07d83e69ef2
#
_cell.length_a   1.000
_cell.length_b   1.000
_cell.length_c   1.000
_cell.angle_alpha   90.00
_cell.angle_beta   90.00
_cell.angle_gamma   90.00
#
_symmetry.space_group_name_H-M   'P 1'
#
loop_
_entity.id
_entity.type
_entity.pdbx_description
1 polymer ?
#
loop_
_entity_poly.entity_id
_entity_poly.type
_entity_poly.pdbx_seq_one_letter_code
_entity_poly.pdbx_strand_id
1 'polypeptide(L)'
;DCEHAGYNAAKRQYYGYSPADWKKILMDNGMTMKSGHTTFGKDHYDMGTRQITDAWKTIVEDAITVGQEYIISPWLDINLRKDLDGLKKFLEGFNASGAYCKSQGIRYGYHNHDFEFSIKLTSKRIMDIIMENTDPSLVAQQIDIGNMYGGGGRAMELLKLYPGRFELMHVKDVIKAKSAENGLDHYESCVLGKGLIGVKDIIKHARKKGGTFYLIIEQEAYQGMDPIESMRQDYNIMKDWKY
;
A
#
# COMPACT_ATOMS: atom_id res chain seq x y z
N ASP A 1 4.61 15.72 -3.41
CA ASP A 1 3.53 14.90 -2.83
C ASP A 1 4.12 13.99 -1.76
N CYS A 2 3.31 13.55 -0.81
CA CYS A 2 3.68 12.57 0.20
C CYS A 2 2.57 11.54 0.40
N GLU A 3 2.92 10.42 0.99
CA GLU A 3 2.01 9.45 1.58
C GLU A 3 2.23 9.40 3.09
N HIS A 4 1.14 9.27 3.85
CA HIS A 4 1.20 9.18 5.30
C HIS A 4 0.93 7.74 5.76
N ALA A 5 1.83 7.21 6.58
CA ALA A 5 1.62 5.96 7.32
C ALA A 5 1.36 6.28 8.80
N GLY A 6 0.23 5.83 9.35
CA GLY A 6 -0.06 5.94 10.77
C GLY A 6 -0.99 7.09 11.18
N TYR A 7 -2.15 7.20 10.54
CA TYR A 7 -3.24 8.02 11.05
C TYR A 7 -3.72 7.52 12.42
N ASN A 8 -3.85 8.42 13.38
CA ASN A 8 -4.37 8.12 14.72
C ASN A 8 -5.89 8.31 14.74
N ALA A 9 -6.64 7.24 14.53
CA ALA A 9 -8.10 7.28 14.49
C ALA A 9 -8.73 7.72 15.81
N ALA A 10 -8.18 7.31 16.97
CA ALA A 10 -8.72 7.68 18.30
C ALA A 10 -8.62 9.17 18.59
N LYS A 11 -7.61 9.84 18.04
CA LYS A 11 -7.39 11.28 18.19
C LYS A 11 -7.82 12.07 16.97
N ARG A 12 -8.15 11.42 15.87
CA ARG A 12 -8.41 12.04 14.57
C ARG A 12 -7.25 12.97 14.14
N GLN A 13 -6.02 12.43 14.12
CA GLN A 13 -4.81 13.22 13.95
C GLN A 13 -3.84 12.58 12.95
N TYR A 14 -3.17 13.42 12.19
CA TYR A 14 -2.00 13.14 11.38
C TYR A 14 -0.79 13.82 12.02
N TYR A 15 0.18 13.05 12.52
CA TYR A 15 1.38 13.57 13.24
C TYR A 15 1.05 14.53 14.39
N GLY A 16 -0.09 14.33 15.08
CA GLY A 16 -0.52 15.19 16.18
C GLY A 16 -1.35 16.40 15.78
N TYR A 17 -1.56 16.63 14.48
CA TYR A 17 -2.37 17.73 13.94
C TYR A 17 -3.76 17.25 13.53
N SER A 18 -4.75 18.13 13.64
CA SER A 18 -6.06 17.85 13.06
C SER A 18 -5.97 17.71 11.54
N PRO A 19 -6.93 17.03 10.87
CA PRO A 19 -6.94 16.91 9.42
C PRO A 19 -6.86 18.26 8.69
N ALA A 20 -7.54 19.29 9.19
CA ALA A 20 -7.50 20.61 8.60
C ALA A 20 -6.15 21.32 8.78
N ASP A 21 -5.56 21.21 9.98
CA ASP A 21 -4.23 21.80 10.25
C ASP A 21 -3.16 21.07 9.44
N TRP A 22 -3.24 19.74 9.35
CA TRP A 22 -2.31 18.97 8.54
C TRP A 22 -2.38 19.34 7.05
N LYS A 23 -3.59 19.49 6.52
CA LYS A 23 -3.79 20.02 5.16
C LYS A 23 -3.11 21.37 4.97
N LYS A 24 -3.31 22.28 5.93
CA LYS A 24 -2.70 23.61 5.88
C LYS A 24 -1.17 23.52 5.88
N ILE A 25 -0.59 22.70 6.74
CA ILE A 25 0.88 22.49 6.78
C ILE A 25 1.40 22.00 5.42
N LEU A 26 0.72 21.03 4.81
CA LEU A 26 1.09 20.53 3.48
C LEU A 26 1.04 21.66 2.43
N MET A 27 -0.05 22.41 2.39
CA MET A 27 -0.23 23.52 1.44
C MET A 27 0.81 24.62 1.62
N ASP A 28 1.09 25.01 2.86
CA ASP A 28 2.10 26.03 3.20
C ASP A 28 3.51 25.63 2.75
N ASN A 29 3.77 24.32 2.60
CA ASN A 29 5.02 23.77 2.09
C ASN A 29 4.96 23.32 0.62
N GLY A 30 3.91 23.67 -0.13
CA GLY A 30 3.74 23.31 -1.53
C GLY A 30 3.56 21.81 -1.76
N MET A 31 3.04 21.08 -0.76
CA MET A 31 2.86 19.63 -0.78
C MET A 31 1.39 19.24 -0.86
N THR A 32 1.12 18.04 -1.35
CA THR A 32 -0.18 17.35 -1.30
C THR A 32 0.01 15.93 -0.78
N MET A 33 -1.04 15.35 -0.21
CA MET A 33 -1.07 13.97 0.24
C MET A 33 -2.15 13.22 -0.54
N LYS A 34 -1.72 12.43 -1.55
CA LYS A 34 -2.62 11.72 -2.46
C LYS A 34 -3.17 10.44 -1.88
N SER A 35 -2.39 9.76 -1.06
CA SER A 35 -2.75 8.53 -0.37
C SER A 35 -2.31 8.55 1.08
N GLY A 36 -2.96 7.74 1.89
CA GLY A 36 -2.59 7.55 3.29
C GLY A 36 -2.92 6.14 3.76
N HIS A 37 -2.04 5.58 4.58
CA HIS A 37 -2.20 4.26 5.16
C HIS A 37 -3.08 4.31 6.40
N THR A 38 -4.20 3.61 6.37
CA THR A 38 -5.10 3.41 7.51
C THR A 38 -5.66 1.99 7.48
N THR A 39 -5.30 1.19 8.46
CA THR A 39 -5.73 -0.23 8.51
C THR A 39 -7.24 -0.34 8.63
N PHE A 40 -7.84 -1.06 7.68
CA PHE A 40 -9.23 -1.50 7.79
C PHE A 40 -9.28 -2.74 8.69
N GLY A 41 -10.05 -2.67 9.77
CA GLY A 41 -10.12 -3.70 10.78
C GLY A 41 -11.57 -4.11 11.12
N LYS A 42 -11.71 -4.99 12.09
CA LYS A 42 -13.01 -5.52 12.52
C LYS A 42 -14.00 -4.46 13.02
N ASP A 43 -13.46 -3.37 13.58
CA ASP A 43 -14.28 -2.27 14.10
C ASP A 43 -14.83 -1.35 12.99
N HIS A 44 -14.42 -1.58 11.75
CA HIS A 44 -14.79 -0.75 10.60
C HIS A 44 -15.89 -1.36 9.74
N TYR A 45 -16.21 -2.64 9.96
CA TYR A 45 -17.24 -3.36 9.22
C TYR A 45 -17.99 -4.33 10.13
N ASP A 46 -19.30 -4.16 10.21
CA ASP A 46 -20.18 -5.09 10.90
C ASP A 46 -20.52 -6.26 9.97
N MET A 47 -19.93 -7.41 10.26
CA MET A 47 -20.14 -8.64 9.47
C MET A 47 -21.57 -9.20 9.58
N GLY A 48 -22.32 -8.87 10.65
CA GLY A 48 -23.69 -9.31 10.84
C GLY A 48 -24.67 -8.53 9.97
N THR A 49 -24.54 -7.20 9.97
CA THR A 49 -25.40 -6.30 9.17
C THR A 49 -24.82 -6.02 7.78
N ARG A 50 -23.55 -6.38 7.52
CA ARG A 50 -22.79 -6.09 6.30
C ARG A 50 -22.69 -4.58 6.02
N GLN A 51 -22.53 -3.77 7.08
CA GLN A 51 -22.49 -2.32 6.99
C GLN A 51 -21.13 -1.78 7.45
N ILE A 52 -20.71 -0.69 6.81
CA ILE A 52 -19.59 0.13 7.25
C ILE A 52 -19.99 0.87 8.54
N THR A 53 -19.11 0.83 9.54
CA THR A 53 -19.34 1.48 10.84
C THR A 53 -19.09 2.98 10.78
N ASP A 54 -19.61 3.72 11.76
CA ASP A 54 -19.36 5.17 11.87
C ASP A 54 -17.89 5.47 12.14
N ALA A 55 -17.15 4.56 12.78
CA ALA A 55 -15.71 4.70 12.95
C ALA A 55 -14.98 4.81 11.60
N TRP A 56 -15.34 3.95 10.62
CA TRP A 56 -14.75 4.04 9.28
C TRP A 56 -15.20 5.29 8.51
N LYS A 57 -16.46 5.68 8.64
CA LYS A 57 -16.98 6.90 8.01
C LYS A 57 -16.21 8.13 8.47
N THR A 58 -15.92 8.23 9.77
CA THR A 58 -15.10 9.31 10.35
C THR A 58 -13.68 9.34 9.77
N ILE A 59 -13.04 8.17 9.60
CA ILE A 59 -11.73 8.08 8.96
C ILE A 59 -11.78 8.59 7.51
N VAL A 60 -12.83 8.22 6.77
CA VAL A 60 -13.02 8.68 5.38
C VAL A 60 -13.20 10.20 5.31
N GLU A 61 -13.99 10.79 6.23
CA GLU A 61 -14.16 12.24 6.34
C GLU A 61 -12.83 12.97 6.58
N ASP A 62 -12.01 12.44 7.49
CA ASP A 62 -10.70 13.01 7.80
C ASP A 62 -9.74 12.93 6.60
N ALA A 63 -9.74 11.81 5.89
CA ALA A 63 -8.94 11.64 4.67
C ALA A 63 -9.35 12.62 3.57
N ILE A 64 -10.65 12.82 3.36
CA ILE A 64 -11.18 13.81 2.41
C ILE A 64 -10.79 15.22 2.84
N THR A 65 -10.87 15.53 4.13
CA THR A 65 -10.49 16.85 4.67
C THR A 65 -9.03 17.19 4.37
N VAL A 66 -8.13 16.24 4.52
CA VAL A 66 -6.71 16.40 4.15
C VAL A 66 -6.52 16.57 2.65
N GLY A 67 -7.39 15.99 1.83
CA GLY A 67 -7.32 16.00 0.36
C GLY A 67 -6.75 14.74 -0.24
N GLN A 68 -6.86 13.61 0.47
CA GLN A 68 -6.49 12.31 -0.08
C GLN A 68 -7.43 11.92 -1.23
N GLU A 69 -6.85 11.26 -2.22
CA GLU A 69 -7.59 10.60 -3.30
C GLU A 69 -7.76 9.10 -3.00
N TYR A 70 -6.88 8.53 -2.15
CA TYR A 70 -6.89 7.12 -1.75
C TYR A 70 -6.73 6.95 -0.25
N ILE A 71 -7.54 6.05 0.33
CA ILE A 71 -7.30 5.45 1.65
C ILE A 71 -6.80 4.03 1.42
N ILE A 72 -5.59 3.74 1.87
CA ILE A 72 -4.94 2.46 1.66
C ILE A 72 -4.87 1.69 2.97
N SER A 73 -5.43 0.47 3.00
CA SER A 73 -5.24 -0.45 4.12
C SER A 73 -3.94 -1.23 3.93
N PRO A 74 -2.92 -1.02 4.79
CA PRO A 74 -1.62 -1.65 4.61
C PRO A 74 -1.51 -3.00 5.33
N TRP A 75 -2.56 -3.49 5.97
CA TRP A 75 -2.44 -4.63 6.86
C TRP A 75 -3.65 -5.54 6.88
N LEU A 76 -3.38 -6.83 6.99
CA LEU A 76 -4.37 -7.89 7.20
C LEU A 76 -4.10 -8.59 8.53
N ASP A 77 -5.11 -8.69 9.39
CA ASP A 77 -5.01 -9.37 10.70
C ASP A 77 -4.45 -10.79 10.56
N ILE A 78 -3.52 -11.14 11.45
CA ILE A 78 -2.82 -12.43 11.41
C ILE A 78 -3.77 -13.63 11.49
N ASN A 79 -4.93 -13.49 12.13
CA ASN A 79 -5.92 -14.57 12.23
C ASN A 79 -6.59 -14.83 10.89
N LEU A 80 -6.77 -13.81 10.06
CA LEU A 80 -7.31 -13.95 8.70
C LEU A 80 -6.34 -14.63 7.74
N ARG A 81 -5.05 -14.66 8.08
CA ARG A 81 -4.02 -15.33 7.27
C ARG A 81 -4.02 -16.86 7.42
N LYS A 82 -4.89 -17.42 8.25
CA LYS A 82 -4.97 -18.87 8.57
C LYS A 82 -6.32 -19.47 8.24
N ASP A 83 -7.31 -18.66 7.92
CA ASP A 83 -8.70 -19.05 7.69
C ASP A 83 -9.19 -18.52 6.35
N LEU A 84 -9.38 -19.42 5.39
CA LEU A 84 -9.82 -19.06 4.04
C LEU A 84 -11.24 -18.48 4.04
N ASP A 85 -12.16 -19.06 4.79
CA ASP A 85 -13.54 -18.61 4.81
C ASP A 85 -13.68 -17.30 5.58
N GLY A 86 -12.96 -17.15 6.68
CA GLY A 86 -12.86 -15.89 7.42
C GLY A 86 -12.26 -14.78 6.58
N LEU A 87 -11.20 -15.06 5.82
CA LEU A 87 -10.60 -14.10 4.91
C LEU A 87 -11.59 -13.65 3.83
N LYS A 88 -12.26 -14.57 3.15
CA LYS A 88 -13.25 -14.23 2.11
C LYS A 88 -14.38 -13.35 2.64
N LYS A 89 -14.92 -13.70 3.82
CA LYS A 89 -15.94 -12.87 4.48
C LYS A 89 -15.41 -11.47 4.83
N PHE A 90 -14.15 -11.36 5.27
CA PHE A 90 -13.56 -10.07 5.59
C PHE A 90 -13.34 -9.22 4.32
N LEU A 91 -13.02 -9.82 3.18
CA LEU A 91 -12.89 -9.14 1.89
C LEU A 91 -14.22 -8.57 1.36
N GLU A 92 -15.37 -9.07 1.83
CA GLU A 92 -16.65 -8.38 1.61
C GLU A 92 -16.64 -6.96 2.22
N GLY A 93 -15.99 -6.81 3.39
CA GLY A 93 -15.76 -5.51 4.02
C GLY A 93 -14.88 -4.57 3.18
N PHE A 94 -13.88 -5.10 2.48
CA PHE A 94 -13.09 -4.30 1.54
C PHE A 94 -13.95 -3.76 0.39
N ASN A 95 -14.81 -4.61 -0.18
CA ASN A 95 -15.74 -4.18 -1.21
C ASN A 95 -16.75 -3.15 -0.68
N ALA A 96 -17.29 -3.36 0.53
CA ALA A 96 -18.19 -2.41 1.18
C ALA A 96 -17.50 -1.06 1.47
N SER A 97 -16.23 -1.10 1.96
CA SER A 97 -15.41 0.10 2.14
C SER A 97 -15.19 0.82 0.82
N GLY A 98 -14.84 0.07 -0.22
CA GLY A 98 -14.65 0.63 -1.57
C GLY A 98 -15.91 1.30 -2.13
N ALA A 99 -17.07 0.67 -1.94
CA ALA A 99 -18.35 1.26 -2.35
C ALA A 99 -18.68 2.54 -1.59
N TYR A 100 -18.46 2.54 -0.26
CA TYR A 100 -18.65 3.73 0.56
C TYR A 100 -17.67 4.85 0.16
N CYS A 101 -16.38 4.58 0.10
CA CYS A 101 -15.36 5.56 -0.31
C CYS A 101 -15.68 6.17 -1.68
N LYS A 102 -16.05 5.33 -2.66
CA LYS A 102 -16.44 5.77 -4.00
C LYS A 102 -17.65 6.73 -3.96
N SER A 103 -18.63 6.47 -3.09
CA SER A 103 -19.79 7.37 -2.92
C SER A 103 -19.40 8.73 -2.33
N GLN A 104 -18.28 8.79 -1.61
CA GLN A 104 -17.71 10.01 -1.01
C GLN A 104 -16.66 10.69 -1.91
N GLY A 105 -16.40 10.17 -3.11
CA GLY A 105 -15.44 10.75 -4.06
C GLY A 105 -13.97 10.41 -3.78
N ILE A 106 -13.68 9.41 -2.97
CA ILE A 106 -12.35 8.90 -2.66
C ILE A 106 -12.25 7.40 -3.01
N ARG A 107 -11.05 6.87 -3.23
CA ARG A 107 -10.83 5.45 -3.51
C ARG A 107 -10.34 4.72 -2.25
N TYR A 108 -10.85 3.50 -2.04
CA TYR A 108 -10.28 2.55 -1.09
C TYR A 108 -9.30 1.62 -1.80
N GLY A 109 -8.20 1.26 -1.12
CA GLY A 109 -7.23 0.32 -1.67
C GLY A 109 -6.56 -0.54 -0.61
N TYR A 110 -5.81 -1.53 -1.08
CA TYR A 110 -5.01 -2.44 -0.26
C TYR A 110 -3.54 -2.40 -0.68
N HIS A 111 -2.64 -2.41 0.31
CA HIS A 111 -1.20 -2.47 0.13
C HIS A 111 -0.67 -3.81 0.64
N ASN A 112 0.19 -4.44 -0.16
CA ASN A 112 0.77 -5.73 0.21
C ASN A 112 2.07 -5.60 0.99
N HIS A 113 2.30 -6.60 1.84
CA HIS A 113 3.59 -6.92 2.43
C HIS A 113 4.16 -8.20 1.80
N ASP A 114 4.99 -8.93 2.54
CA ASP A 114 5.62 -10.18 2.15
C ASP A 114 4.71 -11.40 2.35
N PHE A 115 3.91 -11.37 3.42
CA PHE A 115 3.09 -12.52 3.82
C PHE A 115 2.00 -12.88 2.80
N GLU A 116 1.53 -11.95 1.99
CA GLU A 116 0.54 -12.23 0.92
C GLU A 116 1.13 -13.14 -0.15
N PHE A 117 2.44 -13.20 -0.28
CA PHE A 117 3.15 -14.01 -1.27
C PHE A 117 3.77 -15.27 -0.66
N SER A 118 4.18 -15.23 0.61
CA SER A 118 4.80 -16.35 1.32
C SER A 118 3.80 -17.32 1.92
N ILE A 119 2.60 -16.84 2.32
CA ILE A 119 1.55 -17.67 2.91
C ILE A 119 0.55 -18.14 1.86
N LYS A 120 0.20 -19.43 1.93
CA LYS A 120 -0.87 -20.02 1.11
C LYS A 120 -1.97 -20.56 2.01
N LEU A 121 -3.21 -20.25 1.64
CA LEU A 121 -4.39 -20.92 2.18
C LEU A 121 -4.87 -21.91 1.11
N THR A 122 -4.84 -23.19 1.45
CA THR A 122 -4.98 -24.28 0.47
C THR A 122 -3.85 -24.25 -0.56
N SER A 123 -4.13 -24.01 -1.84
CA SER A 123 -3.11 -23.93 -2.91
C SER A 123 -2.83 -22.50 -3.37
N LYS A 124 -3.61 -21.50 -2.90
CA LYS A 124 -3.54 -20.10 -3.36
C LYS A 124 -2.79 -19.22 -2.36
N ARG A 125 -1.97 -18.30 -2.87
CA ARG A 125 -1.38 -17.24 -2.04
C ARG A 125 -2.48 -16.32 -1.53
N ILE A 126 -2.27 -15.70 -0.38
CA ILE A 126 -3.21 -14.70 0.16
C ILE A 126 -3.48 -13.60 -0.86
N MET A 127 -2.44 -13.14 -1.58
CA MET A 127 -2.62 -12.12 -2.63
C MET A 127 -3.60 -12.57 -3.72
N ASP A 128 -3.50 -13.81 -4.19
CA ASP A 128 -4.41 -14.32 -5.23
C ASP A 128 -5.87 -14.36 -4.72
N ILE A 129 -6.05 -14.72 -3.44
CA ILE A 129 -7.38 -14.70 -2.81
C ILE A 129 -7.93 -13.28 -2.71
N ILE A 130 -7.11 -12.30 -2.33
CA ILE A 130 -7.50 -10.88 -2.29
C ILE A 130 -7.92 -10.40 -3.68
N MET A 131 -7.12 -10.69 -4.70
CA MET A 131 -7.40 -10.28 -6.09
C MET A 131 -8.69 -10.87 -6.65
N GLU A 132 -8.99 -12.13 -6.30
CA GLU A 132 -10.18 -12.84 -6.77
C GLU A 132 -11.47 -12.44 -6.03
N ASN A 133 -11.37 -11.94 -4.80
CA ASN A 133 -12.52 -11.63 -3.95
C ASN A 133 -12.74 -10.13 -3.72
N THR A 134 -11.99 -9.27 -4.42
CA THR A 134 -12.19 -7.81 -4.41
C THR A 134 -12.60 -7.30 -5.79
N ASP A 135 -13.62 -6.45 -5.83
CA ASP A 135 -14.10 -5.83 -7.05
C ASP A 135 -13.10 -4.75 -7.54
N PRO A 136 -12.54 -4.87 -8.74
CA PRO A 136 -11.59 -3.90 -9.30
C PRO A 136 -12.16 -2.48 -9.44
N SER A 137 -13.47 -2.33 -9.54
CA SER A 137 -14.12 -1.02 -9.61
C SER A 137 -14.26 -0.34 -8.25
N LEU A 138 -14.06 -1.08 -7.16
CA LEU A 138 -14.23 -0.63 -5.77
C LEU A 138 -12.91 -0.58 -5.01
N VAL A 139 -12.04 -1.58 -5.19
CA VAL A 139 -10.81 -1.76 -4.41
C VAL A 139 -9.59 -1.64 -5.32
N ALA A 140 -8.85 -0.54 -5.16
CA ALA A 140 -7.55 -0.35 -5.79
C ALA A 140 -6.48 -1.26 -5.14
N GLN A 141 -5.40 -1.52 -5.86
CA GLN A 141 -4.23 -2.18 -5.30
C GLN A 141 -3.04 -1.22 -5.35
N GLN A 142 -2.36 -1.08 -4.21
CA GLN A 142 -1.06 -0.44 -4.11
C GLN A 142 -0.02 -1.56 -3.99
N ILE A 143 0.72 -1.79 -5.07
CA ILE A 143 1.74 -2.82 -5.10
C ILE A 143 3.04 -2.32 -4.47
N ASP A 144 3.52 -2.97 -3.40
CA ASP A 144 4.90 -2.82 -2.94
C ASP A 144 5.76 -3.91 -3.56
N ILE A 145 6.66 -3.49 -4.46
CA ILE A 145 7.49 -4.43 -5.23
C ILE A 145 8.66 -4.99 -4.41
N GLY A 146 9.10 -4.29 -3.35
CA GLY A 146 10.14 -4.73 -2.43
C GLY A 146 9.64 -5.77 -1.45
N ASN A 147 8.56 -5.47 -0.73
CA ASN A 147 7.91 -6.39 0.19
C ASN A 147 7.49 -7.68 -0.54
N MET A 148 6.88 -7.54 -1.72
CA MET A 148 6.54 -8.68 -2.57
C MET A 148 7.75 -9.56 -2.87
N TYR A 149 8.88 -8.95 -3.24
CA TYR A 149 10.10 -9.68 -3.58
C TYR A 149 10.60 -10.50 -2.39
N GLY A 150 10.59 -9.91 -1.19
CA GLY A 150 10.94 -10.58 0.07
C GLY A 150 10.04 -11.78 0.37
N GLY A 151 8.75 -11.70 0.06
CA GLY A 151 7.79 -12.80 0.20
C GLY A 151 7.85 -13.87 -0.90
N GLY A 152 8.80 -13.76 -1.84
CA GLY A 152 8.95 -14.70 -2.96
C GLY A 152 8.08 -14.39 -4.18
N GLY A 153 7.31 -13.30 -4.16
CA GLY A 153 6.55 -12.82 -5.31
C GLY A 153 7.44 -12.14 -6.37
N ARG A 154 6.88 -11.94 -7.54
CA ARG A 154 7.57 -11.26 -8.66
C ARG A 154 6.60 -10.27 -9.30
N ALA A 155 6.92 -8.98 -9.21
CA ALA A 155 6.03 -7.90 -9.64
C ALA A 155 5.66 -7.99 -11.13
N MET A 156 6.63 -8.32 -11.99
CA MET A 156 6.37 -8.47 -13.42
C MET A 156 5.39 -9.59 -13.75
N GLU A 157 5.37 -10.67 -12.97
CA GLU A 157 4.42 -11.76 -13.11
C GLU A 157 3.03 -11.33 -12.68
N LEU A 158 2.92 -10.68 -11.50
CA LEU A 158 1.65 -10.23 -10.95
C LEU A 158 0.99 -9.17 -11.84
N LEU A 159 1.75 -8.19 -12.33
CA LEU A 159 1.28 -7.15 -13.24
C LEU A 159 0.75 -7.71 -14.56
N LYS A 160 1.34 -8.82 -15.06
CA LYS A 160 0.85 -9.51 -16.26
C LYS A 160 -0.40 -10.35 -15.98
N LEU A 161 -0.50 -10.93 -14.79
CA LEU A 161 -1.64 -11.76 -14.38
C LEU A 161 -2.90 -10.92 -14.13
N TYR A 162 -2.72 -9.72 -13.57
CA TYR A 162 -3.81 -8.81 -13.21
C TYR A 162 -3.61 -7.41 -13.83
N PRO A 163 -3.70 -7.28 -15.15
CA PRO A 163 -3.48 -5.99 -15.81
C PRO A 163 -4.53 -4.96 -15.40
N GLY A 164 -4.10 -3.71 -15.20
CA GLY A 164 -4.98 -2.61 -14.84
C GLY A 164 -5.42 -2.53 -13.37
N ARG A 165 -4.94 -3.45 -12.50
CA ARG A 165 -5.38 -3.52 -11.10
C ARG A 165 -4.55 -2.68 -10.13
N PHE A 166 -3.34 -2.23 -10.49
CA PHE A 166 -2.37 -1.62 -9.58
C PHE A 166 -2.27 -0.13 -9.83
N GLU A 167 -3.18 0.64 -9.21
CA GLU A 167 -3.27 2.09 -9.42
C GLU A 167 -2.09 2.84 -8.78
N LEU A 168 -1.54 2.31 -7.67
CA LEU A 168 -0.38 2.87 -6.96
C LEU A 168 0.73 1.83 -6.85
N MET A 169 1.97 2.31 -6.74
CA MET A 169 3.13 1.46 -6.54
C MET A 169 4.09 2.08 -5.52
N HIS A 170 4.43 1.32 -4.47
CA HIS A 170 5.63 1.58 -3.69
C HIS A 170 6.84 1.12 -4.48
N VAL A 171 7.64 2.10 -4.87
CA VAL A 171 8.87 1.91 -5.63
C VAL A 171 9.99 1.68 -4.64
N LYS A 172 10.26 0.41 -4.37
CA LYS A 172 11.25 -0.06 -3.39
C LYS A 172 12.18 -1.05 -4.06
N ASP A 173 13.48 -0.81 -4.01
CA ASP A 173 14.49 -1.79 -4.44
C ASP A 173 15.10 -2.45 -3.20
N VAL A 174 15.58 -3.68 -3.33
CA VAL A 174 16.11 -4.43 -2.19
C VAL A 174 17.41 -5.15 -2.52
N ILE A 175 18.26 -5.27 -1.50
CA ILE A 175 19.45 -6.13 -1.47
C ILE A 175 19.27 -7.22 -0.40
N LYS A 176 20.11 -8.25 -0.44
CA LYS A 176 20.17 -9.21 0.67
C LYS A 176 20.69 -8.52 1.92
N ALA A 177 19.97 -8.67 3.05
CA ALA A 177 20.42 -8.17 4.33
C ALA A 177 21.71 -8.87 4.77
N LYS A 178 22.61 -8.12 5.43
CA LYS A 178 23.91 -8.65 5.91
C LYS A 178 23.77 -9.65 7.05
N SER A 179 22.70 -9.57 7.82
CA SER A 179 22.40 -10.47 8.93
C SER A 179 21.05 -11.12 8.71
N ALA A 180 21.03 -12.41 8.35
CA ALA A 180 19.82 -13.22 8.42
C ALA A 180 19.62 -13.66 9.87
N GLU A 181 18.81 -12.94 10.66
CA GLU A 181 18.29 -13.49 11.89
C GLU A 181 17.31 -14.62 11.52
N ASN A 182 17.57 -15.84 12.04
CA ASN A 182 16.73 -17.04 11.86
C ASN A 182 16.75 -17.77 10.51
N GLY A 183 17.81 -17.66 9.73
CA GLY A 183 18.04 -18.55 8.56
C GLY A 183 17.12 -18.34 7.35
N LEU A 184 16.34 -17.29 7.33
CA LEU A 184 15.59 -16.85 6.16
C LEU A 184 16.43 -15.83 5.38
N ASP A 185 16.34 -15.87 4.05
CA ASP A 185 16.94 -14.84 3.19
C ASP A 185 16.19 -13.50 3.42
N HIS A 186 16.64 -12.72 4.37
CA HIS A 186 16.10 -11.39 4.60
C HIS A 186 16.63 -10.40 3.57
N TYR A 187 15.75 -9.53 3.13
CA TYR A 187 16.07 -8.41 2.25
C TYR A 187 15.92 -7.10 3.01
N GLU A 188 16.73 -6.13 2.66
CA GLU A 188 16.62 -4.76 3.14
C GLU A 188 16.51 -3.81 1.95
N SER A 189 15.75 -2.72 2.11
CA SER A 189 15.62 -1.71 1.06
C SER A 189 16.95 -0.99 0.81
N CYS A 190 17.15 -0.56 -0.42
CA CYS A 190 18.36 0.15 -0.85
C CYS A 190 18.01 1.22 -1.88
N VAL A 191 18.98 2.07 -2.19
CA VAL A 191 18.84 3.07 -3.26
C VAL A 191 18.44 2.40 -4.57
N LEU A 192 17.46 2.96 -5.26
CA LEU A 192 16.86 2.45 -6.49
C LEU A 192 17.92 2.13 -7.55
N GLY A 193 17.73 1.03 -8.25
CA GLY A 193 18.63 0.56 -9.30
C GLY A 193 19.94 -0.08 -8.80
N LYS A 194 20.16 -0.11 -7.47
CA LYS A 194 21.31 -0.81 -6.86
C LYS A 194 20.94 -2.18 -6.31
N GLY A 195 19.65 -2.53 -6.36
CA GLY A 195 19.10 -3.75 -5.82
C GLY A 195 18.89 -4.85 -6.87
N LEU A 196 18.05 -5.81 -6.48
CA LEU A 196 17.84 -7.09 -7.20
C LEU A 196 16.56 -7.09 -8.04
N ILE A 197 15.68 -6.09 -7.88
CA ILE A 197 14.29 -6.17 -8.40
C ILE A 197 14.19 -5.82 -9.88
N GLY A 198 15.04 -4.95 -10.40
CA GLY A 198 14.91 -4.45 -11.76
C GLY A 198 13.79 -3.41 -11.89
N VAL A 199 13.71 -2.51 -10.92
CA VAL A 199 12.64 -1.54 -10.68
C VAL A 199 12.24 -0.76 -11.93
N LYS A 200 13.22 -0.27 -12.72
CA LYS A 200 12.96 0.55 -13.92
C LYS A 200 12.05 -0.14 -14.93
N ASP A 201 12.28 -1.42 -15.22
CA ASP A 201 11.49 -2.18 -16.19
C ASP A 201 10.09 -2.50 -15.64
N ILE A 202 9.99 -2.73 -14.33
CA ILE A 202 8.71 -2.93 -13.66
C ILE A 202 7.86 -1.67 -13.76
N ILE A 203 8.39 -0.48 -13.43
CA ILE A 203 7.66 0.79 -13.57
C ILE A 203 7.21 1.00 -15.00
N LYS A 204 8.10 0.78 -15.98
CA LYS A 204 7.76 0.91 -17.39
C LYS A 204 6.57 0.01 -17.79
N HIS A 205 6.54 -1.22 -17.31
CA HIS A 205 5.43 -2.14 -17.57
C HIS A 205 4.16 -1.71 -16.83
N ALA A 206 4.27 -1.34 -15.55
CA ALA A 206 3.16 -0.93 -14.70
C ALA A 206 2.45 0.31 -15.25
N ARG A 207 3.20 1.32 -15.68
CA ARG A 207 2.66 2.52 -16.33
C ARG A 207 1.95 2.22 -17.66
N LYS A 208 2.46 1.26 -18.43
CA LYS A 208 1.91 0.94 -19.75
C LYS A 208 0.73 -0.04 -19.72
N LYS A 209 0.74 -0.99 -18.78
CA LYS A 209 -0.18 -2.14 -18.75
C LYS A 209 -0.78 -2.42 -17.38
N GLY A 210 -0.12 -2.02 -16.31
CA GLY A 210 -0.52 -2.30 -14.93
C GLY A 210 -1.63 -1.39 -14.39
N GLY A 211 -1.87 -0.24 -15.02
CA GLY A 211 -2.84 0.77 -14.56
C GLY A 211 -2.27 1.73 -13.51
N THR A 212 -0.94 1.74 -13.32
CA THR A 212 -0.29 2.53 -12.24
C THR A 212 -0.24 4.01 -12.59
N PHE A 213 -0.83 4.84 -11.73
CA PHE A 213 -0.84 6.30 -11.84
C PHE A 213 0.16 6.94 -10.90
N TYR A 214 0.26 6.47 -9.65
CA TYR A 214 1.12 7.01 -8.61
C TYR A 214 2.29 6.10 -8.31
N LEU A 215 3.49 6.71 -8.27
CA LEU A 215 4.74 6.07 -7.90
C LEU A 215 5.20 6.70 -6.60
N ILE A 216 5.32 5.92 -5.53
CA ILE A 216 5.71 6.36 -4.20
C ILE A 216 7.06 5.73 -3.87
N ILE A 217 8.10 6.53 -3.73
CA ILE A 217 9.41 6.02 -3.32
C ILE A 217 9.33 5.65 -1.85
N GLU A 218 9.74 4.44 -1.51
CA GLU A 218 9.83 3.99 -0.13
C GLU A 218 11.18 3.32 0.14
N GLN A 219 11.84 3.76 1.23
CA GLN A 219 13.07 3.17 1.69
C GLN A 219 13.10 3.15 3.23
N GLU A 220 13.42 2.00 3.80
CA GLU A 220 13.39 1.74 5.25
C GLU A 220 14.78 1.40 5.81
N ALA A 221 15.74 1.05 4.94
CA ALA A 221 17.13 0.78 5.30
C ALA A 221 18.06 1.60 4.40
N TYR A 222 19.11 2.17 4.98
CA TYR A 222 19.93 3.20 4.34
C TYR A 222 21.40 2.84 4.21
N GLN A 223 21.81 1.63 4.65
CA GLN A 223 23.21 1.12 4.62
C GLN A 223 24.23 2.10 5.19
N GLY A 224 23.85 2.84 6.25
CA GLY A 224 24.70 3.85 6.91
C GLY A 224 24.71 5.23 6.24
N MET A 225 23.92 5.42 5.19
CA MET A 225 23.70 6.73 4.57
C MET A 225 22.66 7.53 5.37
N ASP A 226 22.73 8.84 5.29
CA ASP A 226 21.67 9.73 5.79
C ASP A 226 20.37 9.47 5.03
N PRO A 227 19.21 9.32 5.71
CA PRO A 227 17.93 9.02 5.06
C PRO A 227 17.52 10.05 4.01
N ILE A 228 17.77 11.35 4.27
CA ILE A 228 17.40 12.42 3.32
C ILE A 228 18.29 12.35 2.07
N GLU A 229 19.59 12.06 2.26
CA GLU A 229 20.50 11.89 1.14
C GLU A 229 20.14 10.65 0.30
N SER A 230 19.75 9.57 0.94
CA SER A 230 19.27 8.36 0.25
C SER A 230 18.04 8.66 -0.60
N MET A 231 17.04 9.33 -0.02
CA MET A 231 15.82 9.73 -0.74
C MET A 231 16.11 10.73 -1.87
N ARG A 232 17.11 11.60 -1.71
CA ARG A 232 17.56 12.50 -2.77
C ARG A 232 18.15 11.72 -3.95
N GLN A 233 18.93 10.67 -3.68
CA GLN A 233 19.44 9.79 -4.72
C GLN A 233 18.31 9.08 -5.46
N ASP A 234 17.33 8.53 -4.74
CA ASP A 234 16.17 7.87 -5.33
C ASP A 234 15.36 8.82 -6.21
N TYR A 235 15.12 10.04 -5.74
CA TYR A 235 14.43 11.06 -6.53
C TYR A 235 15.18 11.37 -7.83
N ASN A 236 16.51 11.57 -7.77
CA ASN A 236 17.32 11.85 -8.95
C ASN A 236 17.31 10.67 -9.93
N ILE A 237 17.37 9.44 -9.44
CA ILE A 237 17.29 8.23 -10.25
C ILE A 237 15.91 8.14 -10.96
N MET A 238 14.82 8.39 -10.24
CA MET A 238 13.48 8.42 -10.84
C MET A 238 13.38 9.48 -11.93
N LYS A 239 13.92 10.66 -11.69
CA LYS A 239 13.99 11.76 -12.67
C LYS A 239 14.82 11.37 -13.91
N ASP A 240 15.97 10.70 -13.73
CA ASP A 240 16.80 10.20 -14.84
C ASP A 240 16.09 9.10 -15.63
N TRP A 241 15.24 8.32 -14.97
CA TRP A 241 14.36 7.36 -15.63
C TRP A 241 13.14 8.00 -16.31
N LYS A 242 12.94 9.32 -16.14
CA LYS A 242 11.82 10.11 -16.67
C LYS A 242 10.46 9.79 -16.04
N TYR A 243 10.48 9.58 -14.74
CA TYR A 243 9.28 9.39 -13.90
C TYR A 243 9.16 10.48 -12.83
#